data_68e024fc080055ec90df23ae271cdd2b
#
_entry.id   68e024fc080055ec90df23ae271cdd2b
#
_cell.length_a   1.000
_cell.length_b   1.000
_cell.length_c   1.000
_cell.angle_alpha   90.00
_cell.angle_beta   90.00
_cell.angle_gamma   90.00
#
_symmetry.space_group_name_H-M   'P 1'
#
loop_
_entity.id
_entity.type
_entity.pdbx_description
1 polymer ?
#
loop_
_entity_poly.entity_id
_entity_poly.type
_entity_poly.pdbx_seq_one_letter_code
_entity_poly.pdbx_strand_id
1 'polypeptide(L)'
;MQGNAVFVSVVLVGCIAHAAKAQDVLELPNLTLPQPNAYAPATNPNASQNAFSPTVTLNAALTEDSEPVNGGLIWRVFGTSPAADGKLPLIATAQGGSTALQLTPGSYFVHTTFGRASASTRIDVGSEPLTQTVVLNAGGLRLDAMLPDGSNVRREQLIFDIYEALVDETSGERTLILPNVPAGQIVRLPEGTYHVVSRYGAINAEIRADLRVQAGKTTDAAIEHRAAQVTLNLVREEGGFPLPDTAWSVLDASTGNIINENIGAFPSMVLAAGEYTAVARHRDRLFRREFVVSAGRDVTVRIQTDEHEVDSENAR
;
A
#
# COMPACT_ATOMS: atom_id res chain seq x y z
N MET A 1 -32.97 11.62 68.30
CA MET A 1 -32.09 10.51 68.61
C MET A 1 -30.97 10.53 67.58
N GLN A 2 -29.83 10.92 68.06
CA GLN A 2 -28.41 10.66 67.64
C GLN A 2 -28.19 10.47 66.14
N GLY A 3 -27.54 11.32 65.34
CA GLY A 3 -26.41 12.17 65.67
C GLY A 3 -25.10 11.40 65.38
N ASN A 4 -24.54 11.46 64.16
CA ASN A 4 -23.12 11.23 63.99
C ASN A 4 -22.56 12.21 62.97
N ALA A 5 -21.89 13.20 63.51
CA ALA A 5 -21.06 14.14 62.80
C ALA A 5 -19.69 13.47 62.51
N VAL A 6 -19.25 13.52 61.28
CA VAL A 6 -17.90 13.18 60.90
C VAL A 6 -17.06 14.45 60.88
N PHE A 7 -16.09 14.52 61.79
CA PHE A 7 -15.08 15.57 61.88
C PHE A 7 -14.07 15.45 60.72
N VAL A 8 -13.91 16.53 59.98
CA VAL A 8 -12.79 16.72 59.05
C VAL A 8 -11.71 17.49 59.79
N SER A 9 -10.61 16.84 60.13
CA SER A 9 -9.43 17.47 60.71
C SER A 9 -8.59 18.14 59.59
N VAL A 10 -8.50 19.46 59.65
CA VAL A 10 -7.57 20.27 58.87
C VAL A 10 -6.25 20.29 59.63
N VAL A 11 -5.22 19.69 59.07
CA VAL A 11 -3.82 19.82 59.55
C VAL A 11 -3.12 20.96 58.82
N LEU A 12 -2.92 22.04 59.53
CA LEU A 12 -2.09 23.16 59.08
C LEU A 12 -0.62 22.74 59.30
N VAL A 13 0.15 22.56 58.21
CA VAL A 13 1.61 22.37 58.27
C VAL A 13 2.26 23.68 57.89
N GLY A 14 3.01 24.22 58.83
CA GLY A 14 3.72 25.50 58.72
C GLY A 14 4.81 25.48 57.68
N CYS A 15 4.92 26.57 56.90
CA CYS A 15 6.01 26.88 56.02
C CYS A 15 7.30 27.15 56.83
N ILE A 16 8.26 26.25 56.78
CA ILE A 16 9.67 26.54 57.13
C ILE A 16 10.37 26.87 55.82
N ALA A 17 10.73 28.14 55.67
CA ALA A 17 11.55 28.62 54.56
C ALA A 17 12.97 28.08 54.76
N HIS A 18 13.38 27.09 54.00
CA HIS A 18 14.77 26.71 53.83
C HIS A 18 15.28 27.38 52.56
N ALA A 19 16.30 28.24 52.74
CA ALA A 19 17.07 28.80 51.62
C ALA A 19 17.74 27.63 50.85
N ALA A 20 17.23 27.30 49.70
CA ALA A 20 17.86 26.36 48.78
C ALA A 20 19.09 27.02 48.18
N LYS A 21 20.27 26.47 48.45
CA LYS A 21 21.51 26.75 47.73
C LYS A 21 21.28 26.49 46.26
N ALA A 22 21.81 27.38 45.41
CA ALA A 22 21.90 27.22 43.96
C ALA A 22 22.41 25.81 43.63
N GLN A 23 21.60 25.02 42.99
CA GLN A 23 22.00 23.75 42.41
C GLN A 23 22.83 24.02 41.17
N ASP A 24 23.96 23.36 41.08
CA ASP A 24 24.80 23.25 39.93
C ASP A 24 23.94 22.97 38.70
N VAL A 25 23.97 23.91 37.78
CA VAL A 25 23.49 23.69 36.42
C VAL A 25 24.41 22.64 35.82
N LEU A 26 23.94 21.41 35.67
CA LEU A 26 24.59 20.42 34.82
C LEU A 26 24.76 21.04 33.45
N GLU A 27 25.94 21.51 33.14
CA GLU A 27 26.36 21.85 31.78
C GLU A 27 26.18 20.57 30.93
N LEU A 28 25.10 20.56 30.14
CA LEU A 28 24.99 19.60 29.05
C LEU A 28 26.20 19.82 28.15
N PRO A 29 26.93 18.77 27.78
CA PRO A 29 28.02 18.90 26.84
C PRO A 29 27.47 19.57 25.59
N ASN A 30 28.10 20.66 25.18
CA ASN A 30 27.79 21.36 23.92
C ASN A 30 27.93 20.34 22.81
N LEU A 31 26.80 19.73 22.42
CA LEU A 31 26.64 19.03 21.16
C LEU A 31 26.71 20.09 20.07
N THR A 32 27.90 20.45 19.68
CA THR A 32 28.12 21.16 18.42
C THR A 32 27.66 20.21 17.32
N LEU A 33 26.43 20.43 16.86
CA LEU A 33 25.99 19.85 15.60
C LEU A 33 27.07 20.22 14.55
N PRO A 34 27.59 19.24 13.79
CA PRO A 34 28.54 19.56 12.75
C PRO A 34 27.92 20.63 11.86
N GLN A 35 28.61 21.73 11.71
CA GLN A 35 28.14 22.82 10.84
C GLN A 35 27.91 22.27 9.44
N PRO A 36 26.86 22.69 8.71
CA PRO A 36 26.58 22.21 7.35
C PRO A 36 27.75 22.41 6.39
N ASN A 37 28.74 23.21 6.75
CA ASN A 37 29.96 23.46 5.97
C ASN A 37 31.00 22.32 6.04
N ALA A 38 30.82 21.30 6.90
CA ALA A 38 31.75 20.15 6.95
C ALA A 38 31.63 19.24 5.72
N TYR A 39 30.58 19.42 4.88
CA TYR A 39 30.39 18.72 3.61
C TYR A 39 30.54 19.62 2.38
N ALA A 40 30.87 20.88 2.55
CA ALA A 40 31.31 21.68 1.42
C ALA A 40 32.65 21.12 0.94
N PRO A 41 32.81 20.77 -0.36
CA PRO A 41 34.12 20.45 -0.90
C PRO A 41 35.05 21.61 -0.55
N ALA A 42 36.29 21.27 -0.09
CA ALA A 42 37.27 22.29 0.31
C ALA A 42 37.37 23.33 -0.80
N THR A 43 36.83 24.51 -0.54
CA THR A 43 36.93 25.64 -1.48
C THR A 43 38.40 25.99 -1.54
N ASN A 44 39.03 25.61 -2.60
CA ASN A 44 40.36 26.11 -2.94
C ASN A 44 40.24 27.64 -3.06
N PRO A 45 40.83 28.48 -2.17
CA PRO A 45 40.65 29.93 -2.19
C PRO A 45 41.20 30.59 -3.46
N ASN A 46 41.88 29.84 -4.33
CA ASN A 46 42.35 30.24 -5.64
C ASN A 46 41.55 29.69 -6.81
N ALA A 47 40.44 28.96 -6.56
CA ALA A 47 39.49 28.63 -7.63
C ALA A 47 38.82 29.93 -8.04
N SER A 48 39.13 30.43 -9.23
CA SER A 48 38.53 31.60 -9.82
C SER A 48 37.02 31.60 -9.61
N GLN A 49 36.48 32.59 -8.89
CA GLN A 49 35.08 32.74 -8.52
C GLN A 49 34.12 32.99 -9.71
N ASN A 50 34.52 32.64 -10.92
CA ASN A 50 33.78 32.71 -12.16
C ASN A 50 33.72 31.35 -12.88
N ALA A 51 33.53 30.24 -12.14
CA ALA A 51 33.13 29.01 -12.80
C ALA A 51 31.73 29.24 -13.38
N PHE A 52 31.66 29.59 -14.65
CA PHE A 52 30.43 29.66 -15.41
C PHE A 52 29.76 28.29 -15.36
N SER A 53 28.63 28.22 -14.67
CA SER A 53 27.84 27.02 -14.62
C SER A 53 26.67 27.17 -15.57
N PRO A 54 26.70 26.54 -16.73
CA PRO A 54 25.61 26.62 -17.69
C PRO A 54 24.31 26.03 -17.11
N THR A 55 23.20 26.51 -17.62
CA THR A 55 21.89 25.96 -17.29
C THR A 55 21.67 24.67 -18.05
N VAL A 56 21.42 23.60 -17.31
CA VAL A 56 20.99 22.29 -17.86
C VAL A 56 19.49 22.14 -17.63
N THR A 57 18.73 22.14 -18.72
CA THR A 57 17.28 21.89 -18.69
C THR A 57 17.03 20.41 -18.92
N LEU A 58 16.40 19.75 -17.95
CA LEU A 58 16.06 18.34 -18.02
C LEU A 58 14.56 18.19 -18.22
N ASN A 59 14.18 17.45 -19.26
CA ASN A 59 12.82 17.05 -19.57
C ASN A 59 12.70 15.51 -19.50
N ALA A 60 11.54 15.00 -19.15
CA ALA A 60 11.24 13.58 -19.32
C ALA A 60 9.98 13.40 -20.16
N ALA A 61 9.99 12.42 -21.03
CA ALA A 61 8.87 12.06 -21.90
C ALA A 61 8.53 10.57 -21.71
N LEU A 62 7.27 10.21 -21.90
CA LEU A 62 6.85 8.81 -21.77
C LEU A 62 7.27 7.97 -22.99
N THR A 63 7.32 8.60 -24.16
CA THR A 63 7.84 8.07 -25.43
C THR A 63 8.68 9.13 -26.13
N GLU A 64 9.39 8.77 -27.17
CA GLU A 64 10.21 9.74 -27.97
C GLU A 64 9.36 10.90 -28.52
N ASP A 65 8.13 10.61 -28.93
CA ASP A 65 7.23 11.57 -29.58
C ASP A 65 6.21 12.21 -28.61
N SER A 66 6.28 11.90 -27.32
CA SER A 66 5.31 12.45 -26.35
C SER A 66 5.76 13.80 -25.79
N GLU A 67 4.77 14.62 -25.41
CA GLU A 67 5.01 15.85 -24.67
C GLU A 67 5.74 15.58 -23.34
N PRO A 68 6.55 16.52 -22.86
CA PRO A 68 7.20 16.41 -21.57
C PRO A 68 6.20 16.20 -20.43
N VAL A 69 6.58 15.32 -19.49
CA VAL A 69 5.80 15.06 -18.28
C VAL A 69 5.80 16.29 -17.36
N ASN A 70 4.62 16.81 -17.05
CA ASN A 70 4.47 18.07 -16.33
C ASN A 70 4.61 17.97 -14.80
N GLY A 71 4.70 16.76 -14.25
CA GLY A 71 4.81 16.58 -12.79
C GLY A 71 4.99 15.13 -12.36
N GLY A 72 5.32 14.95 -11.06
CA GLY A 72 5.49 13.61 -10.48
C GLY A 72 6.85 12.95 -10.76
N LEU A 73 7.78 13.67 -11.37
CA LEU A 73 9.15 13.21 -11.61
C LEU A 73 10.04 13.48 -10.40
N ILE A 74 10.98 12.59 -10.18
CA ILE A 74 12.09 12.79 -9.24
C ILE A 74 13.39 12.69 -10.04
N TRP A 75 14.16 13.77 -10.04
CA TRP A 75 15.44 13.88 -10.71
C TRP A 75 16.59 13.69 -9.73
N ARG A 76 17.58 12.93 -10.11
CA ARG A 76 18.87 12.80 -9.42
C ARG A 76 19.99 12.89 -10.42
N VAL A 77 20.94 13.77 -10.14
CA VAL A 77 22.13 13.95 -10.96
C VAL A 77 23.32 13.45 -10.14
N PHE A 78 24.09 12.56 -10.73
CA PHE A 78 25.26 11.96 -10.11
C PHE A 78 26.52 12.30 -10.91
N GLY A 79 27.63 12.46 -10.21
CA GLY A 79 28.95 12.51 -10.85
C GLY A 79 29.31 11.14 -11.43
N THR A 80 30.24 11.13 -12.43
CA THR A 80 30.67 9.90 -13.10
C THR A 80 31.82 9.17 -12.40
N SER A 81 32.53 9.86 -11.49
CA SER A 81 33.66 9.27 -10.75
C SER A 81 33.19 8.78 -9.40
N PRO A 82 33.35 7.47 -9.06
CA PRO A 82 32.99 6.95 -7.76
C PRO A 82 33.76 7.64 -6.62
N ALA A 83 33.09 7.85 -5.49
CA ALA A 83 33.71 8.30 -4.24
C ALA A 83 34.48 7.14 -3.57
N ALA A 84 35.14 7.42 -2.45
CA ALA A 84 35.94 6.43 -1.72
C ALA A 84 35.13 5.19 -1.23
N ASP A 85 33.80 5.34 -1.11
CA ASP A 85 32.86 4.28 -0.76
C ASP A 85 32.36 3.45 -1.97
N GLY A 86 32.89 3.73 -3.17
CA GLY A 86 32.52 3.07 -4.42
C GLY A 86 31.19 3.55 -5.02
N LYS A 87 30.51 4.52 -4.41
CA LYS A 87 29.23 5.05 -4.92
C LYS A 87 29.45 6.31 -5.74
N LEU A 88 28.52 6.55 -6.69
CA LEU A 88 28.51 7.79 -7.44
C LEU A 88 28.01 8.94 -6.54
N PRO A 89 28.74 10.06 -6.46
CA PRO A 89 28.33 11.21 -5.65
C PRO A 89 27.07 11.85 -6.23
N LEU A 90 26.08 12.08 -5.38
CA LEU A 90 24.86 12.80 -5.70
C LEU A 90 25.18 14.31 -5.77
N ILE A 91 25.00 14.91 -6.95
CA ILE A 91 25.33 16.33 -7.20
C ILE A 91 24.09 17.22 -7.02
N ALA A 92 22.93 16.79 -7.55
CA ALA A 92 21.70 17.57 -7.47
C ALA A 92 20.47 16.66 -7.45
N THR A 93 19.37 17.17 -6.88
CA THR A 93 18.04 16.58 -6.92
C THR A 93 17.00 17.63 -7.25
N ALA A 94 15.94 17.23 -7.96
CA ALA A 94 14.77 18.06 -8.20
C ALA A 94 13.51 17.20 -8.24
N GLN A 95 12.34 17.82 -8.03
CA GLN A 95 11.03 17.16 -8.11
C GLN A 95 10.07 18.02 -8.92
N GLY A 96 9.11 17.37 -9.57
CA GLY A 96 8.09 18.05 -10.36
C GLY A 96 8.03 17.58 -11.80
N GLY A 97 8.03 18.49 -12.74
CA GLY A 97 8.10 18.23 -14.18
C GLY A 97 9.50 18.46 -14.73
N SER A 98 9.58 19.25 -15.81
CA SER A 98 10.86 19.75 -16.33
C SER A 98 11.59 20.58 -15.27
N THR A 99 12.93 20.49 -15.23
CA THR A 99 13.75 21.19 -14.24
C THR A 99 14.97 21.82 -14.89
N ALA A 100 15.44 22.93 -14.34
CA ALA A 100 16.65 23.61 -14.75
C ALA A 100 17.65 23.63 -13.59
N LEU A 101 18.86 23.14 -13.85
CA LEU A 101 19.94 23.02 -12.88
C LEU A 101 21.18 23.76 -13.37
N GLN A 102 21.93 24.36 -12.44
CA GLN A 102 23.24 24.92 -12.72
C GLN A 102 24.30 23.85 -12.43
N LEU A 103 24.94 23.34 -13.46
CA LEU A 103 25.98 22.31 -13.33
C LEU A 103 27.28 22.83 -13.90
N THR A 104 28.40 22.54 -13.25
CA THR A 104 29.73 22.86 -13.78
C THR A 104 30.03 21.99 -15.02
N PRO A 105 30.85 22.45 -15.96
CA PRO A 105 31.25 21.61 -17.08
C PRO A 105 31.82 20.28 -16.63
N GLY A 106 31.36 19.18 -17.26
CA GLY A 106 31.72 17.81 -16.86
C GLY A 106 30.70 16.79 -17.32
N SER A 107 30.97 15.51 -17.03
CA SER A 107 30.07 14.39 -17.34
C SER A 107 29.26 14.01 -16.13
N TYR A 108 28.00 13.72 -16.34
CA TYR A 108 27.04 13.35 -15.28
C TYR A 108 26.14 12.20 -15.70
N PHE A 109 25.65 11.43 -14.74
CA PHE A 109 24.51 10.53 -14.91
C PHE A 109 23.25 11.22 -14.37
N VAL A 110 22.26 11.35 -15.22
CA VAL A 110 20.92 11.83 -14.87
C VAL A 110 20.02 10.62 -14.73
N HIS A 111 19.48 10.44 -13.54
CA HIS A 111 18.48 9.41 -13.23
C HIS A 111 17.15 10.10 -12.93
N THR A 112 16.10 9.68 -13.62
CA THR A 112 14.73 10.16 -13.35
C THR A 112 13.81 9.01 -13.07
N THR A 113 12.87 9.22 -12.14
CA THR A 113 11.83 8.26 -11.78
C THR A 113 10.45 8.89 -11.91
N PHE A 114 9.48 8.10 -12.37
CA PHE A 114 8.07 8.44 -12.50
C PHE A 114 7.21 7.27 -12.02
N GLY A 115 6.78 7.30 -10.76
CA GLY A 115 6.19 6.16 -10.11
C GLY A 115 7.20 5.00 -9.99
N ARG A 116 6.93 3.88 -10.67
CA ARG A 116 7.84 2.71 -10.72
C ARG A 116 8.69 2.68 -11.99
N ALA A 117 8.39 3.54 -12.95
CA ALA A 117 9.24 3.69 -14.13
C ALA A 117 10.46 4.56 -13.81
N SER A 118 11.59 4.21 -14.37
CA SER A 118 12.82 4.99 -14.25
C SER A 118 13.69 4.86 -15.50
N ALA A 119 14.47 5.89 -15.75
CA ALA A 119 15.48 5.88 -16.80
C ALA A 119 16.73 6.61 -16.34
N SER A 120 17.86 6.21 -16.88
CA SER A 120 19.14 6.86 -16.64
C SER A 120 19.80 7.20 -17.97
N THR A 121 20.36 8.40 -18.06
CA THR A 121 21.12 8.84 -19.22
C THR A 121 22.41 9.52 -18.78
N ARG A 122 23.47 9.40 -19.60
CA ARG A 122 24.69 10.18 -19.42
C ARG A 122 24.57 11.48 -20.21
N ILE A 123 24.98 12.57 -19.59
CA ILE A 123 25.08 13.88 -20.23
C ILE A 123 26.47 14.42 -20.07
N ASP A 124 26.94 15.18 -21.06
CA ASP A 124 28.19 15.91 -21.02
C ASP A 124 27.87 17.41 -21.09
N VAL A 125 28.14 18.11 -19.99
CA VAL A 125 27.87 19.55 -19.83
C VAL A 125 29.11 20.31 -20.25
N GLY A 126 28.99 21.15 -21.29
CA GLY A 126 30.03 22.04 -21.77
C GLY A 126 29.93 23.43 -21.16
N SER A 127 30.28 24.46 -21.95
CA SER A 127 30.12 25.87 -21.58
C SER A 127 28.78 26.49 -22.00
N GLU A 128 28.04 25.82 -22.88
CA GLU A 128 26.75 26.27 -23.40
C GLU A 128 25.58 25.69 -22.62
N PRO A 129 24.40 26.35 -22.56
CA PRO A 129 23.19 25.78 -22.02
C PRO A 129 22.84 24.46 -22.74
N LEU A 130 22.42 23.44 -21.97
CA LEU A 130 22.07 22.13 -22.48
C LEU A 130 20.59 21.83 -22.18
N THR A 131 19.86 21.34 -23.16
CA THR A 131 18.53 20.73 -22.94
C THR A 131 18.61 19.24 -23.24
N GLN A 132 18.23 18.44 -22.26
CA GLN A 132 18.23 16.97 -22.40
C GLN A 132 16.83 16.43 -22.08
N THR A 133 16.31 15.60 -23.00
CA THR A 133 15.08 14.83 -22.76
C THR A 133 15.43 13.37 -22.46
N VAL A 134 14.87 12.85 -21.36
CA VAL A 134 15.00 11.45 -20.95
C VAL A 134 13.71 10.72 -21.29
N VAL A 135 13.79 9.68 -22.11
CA VAL A 135 12.63 8.84 -22.47
C VAL A 135 12.46 7.75 -21.42
N LEU A 136 11.30 7.69 -20.81
CA LEU A 136 10.98 6.75 -19.71
C LEU A 136 10.48 5.39 -20.21
N ASN A 137 9.94 5.32 -21.43
CA ASN A 137 9.23 4.15 -21.96
C ASN A 137 8.21 3.63 -20.94
N ALA A 138 7.36 4.52 -20.46
CA ALA A 138 6.45 4.25 -19.37
C ALA A 138 5.00 4.50 -19.74
N GLY A 139 4.10 3.76 -19.10
CA GLY A 139 2.65 3.92 -19.24
C GLY A 139 1.94 3.97 -17.89
N GLY A 140 0.63 4.12 -17.95
CA GLY A 140 -0.27 4.01 -16.81
C GLY A 140 -1.01 2.67 -16.84
N LEU A 141 -1.24 2.08 -15.66
CA LEU A 141 -2.17 0.97 -15.47
C LEU A 141 -3.22 1.42 -14.46
N ARG A 142 -4.49 1.37 -14.84
CA ARG A 142 -5.63 1.60 -13.97
C ARG A 142 -6.46 0.34 -13.89
N LEU A 143 -6.61 -0.19 -12.68
CA LEU A 143 -7.28 -1.45 -12.42
C LEU A 143 -8.64 -1.21 -11.78
N ASP A 144 -9.63 -1.95 -12.24
CA ASP A 144 -10.96 -2.02 -11.65
C ASP A 144 -11.49 -3.46 -11.77
N ALA A 145 -12.66 -3.73 -11.23
CA ALA A 145 -13.32 -5.01 -11.37
C ALA A 145 -14.82 -4.85 -11.56
N MET A 146 -15.44 -5.86 -12.19
CA MET A 146 -16.87 -5.95 -12.40
C MET A 146 -17.38 -7.35 -12.07
N LEU A 147 -18.68 -7.47 -11.88
CA LEU A 147 -19.38 -8.73 -11.78
C LEU A 147 -19.84 -9.19 -13.17
N PRO A 148 -20.27 -10.47 -13.37
CA PRO A 148 -20.64 -10.98 -14.69
C PRO A 148 -21.84 -10.28 -15.33
N ASP A 149 -22.68 -9.63 -14.54
CA ASP A 149 -23.81 -8.81 -15.02
C ASP A 149 -23.41 -7.39 -15.43
N GLY A 150 -22.11 -7.06 -15.37
CA GLY A 150 -21.55 -5.74 -15.65
C GLY A 150 -21.65 -4.74 -14.50
N SER A 151 -22.23 -5.12 -13.38
CA SER A 151 -22.26 -4.26 -12.19
C SER A 151 -20.89 -4.12 -11.53
N ASN A 152 -20.67 -2.99 -10.86
CA ASN A 152 -19.42 -2.73 -10.18
C ASN A 152 -19.31 -3.50 -8.85
N VAL A 153 -18.13 -4.00 -8.55
CA VAL A 153 -17.81 -4.51 -7.21
C VAL A 153 -17.66 -3.34 -6.21
N ARG A 154 -17.71 -3.65 -4.91
CA ARG A 154 -17.45 -2.66 -3.87
C ARG A 154 -15.96 -2.36 -3.81
N ARG A 155 -15.57 -1.17 -4.27
CA ARG A 155 -14.16 -0.77 -4.40
C ARG A 155 -13.39 -0.80 -3.09
N GLU A 156 -14.07 -0.60 -1.96
CA GLU A 156 -13.49 -0.64 -0.62
C GLU A 156 -13.00 -2.04 -0.22
N GLN A 157 -13.53 -3.06 -0.89
CA GLN A 157 -13.17 -4.47 -0.68
C GLN A 157 -12.30 -5.03 -1.81
N LEU A 158 -11.89 -4.19 -2.76
CA LEU A 158 -11.14 -4.58 -3.95
C LEU A 158 -9.72 -4.05 -3.89
N ILE A 159 -8.76 -4.95 -3.96
CA ILE A 159 -7.33 -4.61 -3.98
C ILE A 159 -6.60 -5.45 -5.03
N PHE A 160 -5.50 -4.90 -5.53
CA PHE A 160 -4.67 -5.56 -6.54
C PHE A 160 -3.22 -5.66 -6.08
N ASP A 161 -2.58 -6.76 -6.38
CA ASP A 161 -1.15 -6.90 -6.31
C ASP A 161 -0.58 -7.03 -7.71
N ILE A 162 0.49 -6.31 -7.98
CA ILE A 162 1.15 -6.28 -9.29
C ILE A 162 2.52 -6.93 -9.17
N TYR A 163 2.76 -7.94 -9.99
CA TYR A 163 3.99 -8.72 -10.05
C TYR A 163 4.65 -8.60 -11.42
N GLU A 164 5.92 -8.94 -11.50
CA GLU A 164 6.57 -9.22 -12.77
C GLU A 164 5.87 -10.39 -13.48
N ALA A 165 5.80 -10.32 -14.82
CA ALA A 165 5.18 -11.41 -15.59
C ALA A 165 6.02 -12.69 -15.56
N LEU A 166 7.34 -12.55 -15.51
CA LEU A 166 8.26 -13.67 -15.49
C LEU A 166 8.32 -14.29 -14.09
N VAL A 167 8.36 -15.60 -14.06
CA VAL A 167 8.62 -16.38 -12.86
C VAL A 167 10.13 -16.50 -12.72
N ASP A 168 10.64 -16.26 -11.51
CA ASP A 168 12.04 -16.54 -11.21
C ASP A 168 12.30 -18.04 -11.30
N GLU A 169 13.23 -18.45 -12.15
CA GLU A 169 13.52 -19.86 -12.44
C GLU A 169 14.07 -20.62 -11.21
N THR A 170 14.62 -19.88 -10.25
CA THR A 170 15.25 -20.47 -9.07
C THR A 170 14.24 -20.69 -7.94
N SER A 171 13.39 -19.70 -7.67
CA SER A 171 12.40 -19.73 -6.60
C SER A 171 11.03 -20.27 -7.04
N GLY A 172 10.73 -20.22 -8.34
CA GLY A 172 9.40 -20.53 -8.86
C GLY A 172 8.35 -19.43 -8.55
N GLU A 173 8.77 -18.29 -8.03
CA GLU A 173 7.90 -17.19 -7.63
C GLU A 173 8.03 -15.98 -8.55
N ARG A 174 7.02 -15.11 -8.54
CA ARG A 174 7.07 -13.81 -9.23
C ARG A 174 7.47 -12.71 -8.27
N THR A 175 8.29 -11.79 -8.74
CA THR A 175 8.68 -10.60 -7.96
C THR A 175 7.48 -9.68 -7.79
N LEU A 176 7.12 -9.37 -6.53
CA LEU A 176 6.09 -8.40 -6.21
C LEU A 176 6.61 -6.97 -6.43
N ILE A 177 5.96 -6.24 -7.35
CA ILE A 177 6.31 -4.85 -7.70
C ILE A 177 5.54 -3.86 -6.80
N LEU A 178 4.23 -4.06 -6.68
CA LEU A 178 3.35 -3.19 -5.91
C LEU A 178 2.27 -4.03 -5.21
N PRO A 179 2.25 -4.05 -3.86
CA PRO A 179 1.17 -4.65 -3.09
C PRO A 179 0.01 -3.66 -2.88
N ASN A 180 -1.17 -4.20 -2.68
CA ASN A 180 -2.36 -3.51 -2.18
C ASN A 180 -2.73 -2.23 -2.95
N VAL A 181 -2.69 -2.27 -4.28
CA VAL A 181 -3.13 -1.16 -5.13
C VAL A 181 -4.65 -1.03 -5.07
N PRO A 182 -5.20 0.14 -4.69
CA PRO A 182 -6.63 0.36 -4.68
C PRO A 182 -7.23 0.41 -6.09
N ALA A 183 -8.51 0.07 -6.21
CA ALA A 183 -9.26 0.20 -7.46
C ALA A 183 -9.30 1.65 -7.96
N GLY A 184 -9.15 1.83 -9.26
CA GLY A 184 -9.21 3.14 -9.93
C GLY A 184 -7.94 3.99 -9.82
N GLN A 185 -6.95 3.59 -9.02
CA GLN A 185 -5.66 4.28 -8.93
C GLN A 185 -4.83 4.03 -10.19
N ILE A 186 -4.26 5.10 -10.76
CA ILE A 186 -3.30 4.96 -11.87
C ILE A 186 -1.92 4.70 -11.30
N VAL A 187 -1.36 3.56 -11.67
CA VAL A 187 0.03 3.18 -11.36
C VAL A 187 0.90 3.44 -12.58
N ARG A 188 2.05 4.09 -12.39
CA ARG A 188 3.03 4.34 -13.45
C ARG A 188 4.07 3.23 -13.45
N LEU A 189 4.17 2.53 -14.59
CA LEU A 189 5.02 1.36 -14.78
C LEU A 189 5.82 1.50 -16.10
N PRO A 190 7.00 0.90 -16.20
CA PRO A 190 7.66 0.68 -17.50
C PRO A 190 6.72 -0.02 -18.48
N GLU A 191 6.96 0.15 -19.78
CA GLU A 191 6.30 -0.68 -20.78
C GLU A 191 6.65 -2.15 -20.56
N GLY A 192 5.63 -3.03 -20.58
CA GLY A 192 5.83 -4.45 -20.34
C GLY A 192 4.54 -5.18 -20.02
N THR A 193 4.68 -6.49 -19.78
CA THR A 193 3.58 -7.33 -19.28
C THR A 193 3.73 -7.52 -17.78
N TYR A 194 2.64 -7.48 -17.06
CA TYR A 194 2.58 -7.60 -15.60
C TYR A 194 1.55 -8.66 -15.21
N HIS A 195 1.88 -9.46 -14.22
CA HIS A 195 0.95 -10.38 -13.60
C HIS A 195 0.19 -9.67 -12.50
N VAL A 196 -1.13 -9.59 -12.61
CA VAL A 196 -2.00 -8.89 -11.66
C VAL A 196 -2.85 -9.92 -10.92
N VAL A 197 -2.83 -9.84 -9.60
CA VAL A 197 -3.71 -10.60 -8.71
C VAL A 197 -4.76 -9.64 -8.17
N SER A 198 -6.01 -9.86 -8.53
CA SER A 198 -7.16 -9.09 -8.06
C SER A 198 -7.85 -9.85 -6.94
N ARG A 199 -8.01 -9.24 -5.77
CA ARG A 199 -8.72 -9.81 -4.62
C ARG A 199 -9.95 -8.99 -4.29
N TYR A 200 -11.10 -9.64 -4.29
CA TYR A 200 -12.37 -9.06 -3.87
C TYR A 200 -12.77 -9.67 -2.52
N GLY A 201 -12.69 -8.89 -1.45
CA GLY A 201 -12.73 -9.39 -0.08
C GLY A 201 -11.40 -10.03 0.34
N ALA A 202 -11.42 -10.74 1.47
CA ALA A 202 -10.22 -11.26 2.12
C ALA A 202 -10.12 -12.80 2.14
N ILE A 203 -11.01 -13.50 1.43
CA ILE A 203 -11.13 -14.96 1.58
C ILE A 203 -10.63 -15.69 0.33
N ASN A 204 -11.50 -15.94 -0.63
CA ASN A 204 -11.19 -16.82 -1.76
C ASN A 204 -11.59 -16.25 -3.14
N ALA A 205 -12.13 -15.02 -3.19
CA ALA A 205 -12.49 -14.39 -4.45
C ALA A 205 -11.25 -13.70 -5.06
N GLU A 206 -10.37 -14.50 -5.65
CA GLU A 206 -9.12 -14.07 -6.27
C GLU A 206 -9.12 -14.42 -7.76
N ILE A 207 -8.70 -13.46 -8.59
CA ILE A 207 -8.53 -13.63 -10.04
C ILE A 207 -7.13 -13.17 -10.43
N ARG A 208 -6.50 -13.89 -11.35
CA ARG A 208 -5.19 -13.58 -11.89
C ARG A 208 -5.29 -13.29 -13.38
N ALA A 209 -4.58 -12.26 -13.82
CA ALA A 209 -4.55 -11.85 -15.22
C ALA A 209 -3.18 -11.28 -15.59
N ASP A 210 -2.74 -11.53 -16.82
CA ASP A 210 -1.56 -10.89 -17.38
C ASP A 210 -2.00 -9.68 -18.21
N LEU A 211 -1.51 -8.49 -17.86
CA LEU A 211 -1.89 -7.23 -18.46
C LEU A 211 -0.68 -6.53 -19.07
N ARG A 212 -0.87 -5.97 -20.28
CA ARG A 212 0.18 -5.23 -20.97
C ARG A 212 0.05 -3.74 -20.76
N VAL A 213 1.11 -3.12 -20.27
CA VAL A 213 1.29 -1.66 -20.21
C VAL A 213 2.01 -1.19 -21.47
N GLN A 214 1.47 -0.19 -22.14
CA GLN A 214 2.06 0.43 -23.32
C GLN A 214 2.62 1.80 -22.95
N ALA A 215 3.81 2.13 -23.45
CA ALA A 215 4.41 3.45 -23.26
C ALA A 215 3.50 4.55 -23.82
N GLY A 216 3.44 5.69 -23.15
CA GLY A 216 2.64 6.85 -23.53
C GLY A 216 1.14 6.72 -23.30
N LYS A 217 0.64 5.54 -22.90
CA LYS A 217 -0.81 5.29 -22.74
C LYS A 217 -1.17 4.91 -21.31
N THR A 218 -2.44 5.12 -20.96
CA THR A 218 -3.03 4.51 -19.76
C THR A 218 -3.85 3.30 -20.22
N THR A 219 -3.49 2.13 -19.71
CA THR A 219 -4.26 0.89 -19.90
C THR A 219 -5.30 0.80 -18.80
N ASP A 220 -6.57 0.78 -19.17
CA ASP A 220 -7.69 0.54 -18.29
C ASP A 220 -8.09 -0.93 -18.38
N ALA A 221 -8.06 -1.62 -17.24
CA ALA A 221 -8.44 -3.03 -17.19
C ALA A 221 -9.47 -3.26 -16.08
N ALA A 222 -10.60 -3.86 -16.46
CA ALA A 222 -11.63 -4.32 -15.54
C ALA A 222 -11.61 -5.86 -15.49
N ILE A 223 -11.38 -6.41 -14.30
CA ILE A 223 -11.29 -7.85 -14.08
C ILE A 223 -12.65 -8.38 -13.62
N GLU A 224 -13.20 -9.41 -14.30
CA GLU A 224 -14.47 -10.02 -13.92
C GLU A 224 -14.32 -10.92 -12.71
N HIS A 225 -14.97 -10.58 -11.59
CA HIS A 225 -15.05 -11.42 -10.40
C HIS A 225 -16.34 -12.21 -10.36
N ARG A 226 -16.20 -13.52 -10.18
CA ARG A 226 -17.32 -14.42 -9.91
C ARG A 226 -17.46 -14.62 -8.42
N ALA A 227 -18.07 -13.67 -7.74
CA ALA A 227 -18.20 -13.63 -6.29
C ALA A 227 -19.47 -12.90 -5.88
N ALA A 228 -19.87 -13.07 -4.62
CA ALA A 228 -20.96 -12.31 -4.02
C ALA A 228 -20.72 -12.12 -2.52
N GLN A 229 -21.43 -11.15 -1.93
CA GLN A 229 -21.44 -10.97 -0.48
C GLN A 229 -22.37 -11.99 0.15
N VAL A 230 -21.89 -12.64 1.20
CA VAL A 230 -22.64 -13.60 2.01
C VAL A 230 -22.76 -13.01 3.42
N THR A 231 -23.98 -12.99 3.93
CA THR A 231 -24.25 -12.66 5.32
C THR A 231 -24.85 -13.88 6.01
N LEU A 232 -24.28 -14.27 7.15
CA LEU A 232 -24.77 -15.42 7.92
C LEU A 232 -25.58 -14.92 9.13
N ASN A 233 -26.66 -15.61 9.45
CA ASN A 233 -27.36 -15.38 10.71
C ASN A 233 -27.97 -16.68 11.26
N LEU A 234 -27.89 -16.83 12.57
CA LEU A 234 -28.54 -17.90 13.33
C LEU A 234 -29.74 -17.31 14.08
N VAL A 235 -30.92 -17.85 13.84
CA VAL A 235 -32.18 -17.38 14.46
C VAL A 235 -32.89 -18.54 15.17
N ARG A 236 -33.71 -18.25 16.18
CA ARG A 236 -34.52 -19.28 16.84
C ARG A 236 -35.68 -19.74 15.99
N GLU A 237 -36.33 -18.79 15.32
CA GLU A 237 -37.53 -19.00 14.51
C GLU A 237 -37.49 -18.08 13.29
N GLU A 238 -38.31 -18.32 12.31
CA GLU A 238 -38.41 -17.48 11.13
C GLU A 238 -38.81 -16.05 11.52
N GLY A 239 -38.03 -15.06 11.02
CA GLY A 239 -38.23 -13.64 11.40
C GLY A 239 -37.65 -13.24 12.76
N GLY A 240 -37.09 -14.19 13.52
CA GLY A 240 -36.46 -13.92 14.82
C GLY A 240 -35.16 -13.08 14.71
N PHE A 241 -34.77 -12.50 15.85
CA PHE A 241 -33.51 -11.78 15.93
C PHE A 241 -32.34 -12.74 15.90
N PRO A 242 -31.25 -12.39 15.16
CA PRO A 242 -30.04 -13.18 15.15
C PRO A 242 -29.40 -13.31 16.53
N LEU A 243 -28.87 -14.48 16.79
CA LEU A 243 -28.27 -14.82 18.06
C LEU A 243 -26.84 -14.24 18.12
N PRO A 244 -26.54 -13.37 19.08
CA PRO A 244 -25.18 -12.90 19.31
C PRO A 244 -24.28 -14.06 19.77
N ASP A 245 -22.97 -13.83 19.81
CA ASP A 245 -21.97 -14.79 20.31
C ASP A 245 -22.01 -16.16 19.59
N THR A 246 -22.43 -16.15 18.33
CA THR A 246 -22.41 -17.33 17.46
C THR A 246 -21.03 -17.42 16.79
N ALA A 247 -20.35 -18.56 16.95
CA ALA A 247 -19.14 -18.86 16.22
C ALA A 247 -19.51 -19.55 14.89
N TRP A 248 -18.92 -19.06 13.82
CA TRP A 248 -19.19 -19.49 12.46
C TRP A 248 -17.94 -20.11 11.83
N SER A 249 -18.14 -21.23 11.16
CA SER A 249 -17.16 -21.81 10.24
C SER A 249 -17.82 -21.96 8.88
N VAL A 250 -17.18 -21.48 7.83
CA VAL A 250 -17.61 -21.68 6.44
C VAL A 250 -16.65 -22.67 5.79
N LEU A 251 -17.20 -23.73 5.25
CA LEU A 251 -16.45 -24.81 4.62
C LEU A 251 -16.76 -24.85 3.12
N ASP A 252 -15.77 -25.20 2.33
CA ASP A 252 -15.97 -25.62 0.94
C ASP A 252 -16.72 -26.96 0.93
N ALA A 253 -17.85 -27.03 0.21
CA ALA A 253 -18.70 -28.20 0.23
C ALA A 253 -18.05 -29.44 -0.41
N SER A 254 -17.14 -29.23 -1.36
CA SER A 254 -16.48 -30.31 -2.11
C SER A 254 -15.32 -30.93 -1.35
N THR A 255 -14.53 -30.12 -0.64
CA THR A 255 -13.32 -30.56 0.06
C THR A 255 -13.50 -30.73 1.56
N GLY A 256 -14.53 -30.08 2.14
CA GLY A 256 -14.74 -30.02 3.58
C GLY A 256 -13.75 -29.10 4.32
N ASN A 257 -12.87 -28.40 3.59
CA ASN A 257 -11.90 -27.51 4.20
C ASN A 257 -12.57 -26.24 4.73
N ILE A 258 -12.16 -25.81 5.92
CA ILE A 258 -12.58 -24.53 6.49
C ILE A 258 -11.89 -23.42 5.70
N ILE A 259 -12.68 -22.52 5.10
CA ILE A 259 -12.19 -21.38 4.33
C ILE A 259 -12.29 -20.06 5.10
N ASN A 260 -13.20 -19.99 6.08
CA ASN A 260 -13.32 -18.81 6.94
C ASN A 260 -13.94 -19.16 8.29
N GLU A 261 -13.50 -18.46 9.33
CA GLU A 261 -14.09 -18.52 10.66
C GLU A 261 -14.40 -17.08 11.13
N ASN A 262 -15.49 -16.92 11.84
CA ASN A 262 -15.94 -15.61 12.35
C ASN A 262 -16.76 -15.79 13.62
N ILE A 263 -16.93 -14.71 14.39
CA ILE A 263 -17.80 -14.66 15.57
C ILE A 263 -18.70 -13.44 15.46
N GLY A 264 -20.00 -13.63 15.65
CA GLY A 264 -20.95 -12.52 15.64
C GLY A 264 -22.35 -12.94 15.21
N ALA A 265 -23.29 -12.00 15.34
CA ALA A 265 -24.68 -12.21 14.95
C ALA A 265 -24.91 -12.15 13.44
N PHE A 266 -24.12 -11.30 12.73
CA PHE A 266 -24.25 -11.03 11.30
C PHE A 266 -22.89 -10.95 10.60
N PRO A 267 -22.05 -11.97 10.67
CA PRO A 267 -20.81 -11.90 9.92
C PRO A 267 -21.11 -11.80 8.41
N SER A 268 -20.45 -10.85 7.76
CA SER A 268 -20.57 -10.62 6.33
C SER A 268 -19.22 -10.75 5.67
N MET A 269 -19.17 -11.42 4.52
CA MET A 269 -17.94 -11.76 3.83
C MET A 269 -18.18 -11.87 2.32
N VAL A 270 -17.14 -11.70 1.52
CA VAL A 270 -17.18 -11.99 0.09
C VAL A 270 -16.64 -13.39 -0.15
N LEU A 271 -17.41 -14.21 -0.86
CA LEU A 271 -17.02 -15.55 -1.29
C LEU A 271 -17.06 -15.66 -2.81
N ALA A 272 -16.16 -16.43 -3.37
CA ALA A 272 -16.25 -16.84 -4.77
C ALA A 272 -17.55 -17.63 -5.03
N ALA A 273 -18.02 -17.64 -6.28
CA ALA A 273 -19.16 -18.48 -6.66
C ALA A 273 -18.80 -19.96 -6.45
N GLY A 274 -19.69 -20.69 -5.79
CA GLY A 274 -19.46 -22.08 -5.42
C GLY A 274 -20.46 -22.61 -4.40
N GLU A 275 -20.26 -23.83 -3.98
CA GLU A 275 -21.06 -24.52 -2.96
C GLU A 275 -20.32 -24.55 -1.63
N TYR A 276 -21.01 -24.20 -0.58
CA TYR A 276 -20.44 -24.03 0.76
C TYR A 276 -21.33 -24.63 1.83
N THR A 277 -20.72 -24.94 2.96
CA THR A 277 -21.42 -25.29 4.18
C THR A 277 -21.16 -24.26 5.27
N ALA A 278 -22.19 -23.66 5.80
CA ALA A 278 -22.12 -22.84 7.00
C ALA A 278 -22.37 -23.70 8.22
N VAL A 279 -21.47 -23.65 9.19
CA VAL A 279 -21.61 -24.27 10.50
C VAL A 279 -21.66 -23.17 11.56
N ALA A 280 -22.74 -23.13 12.31
CA ALA A 280 -22.92 -22.20 13.41
C ALA A 280 -22.81 -22.98 14.73
N ARG A 281 -21.94 -22.52 15.63
CA ARG A 281 -21.88 -22.99 17.01
C ARG A 281 -22.36 -21.90 17.96
N HIS A 282 -23.47 -22.17 18.63
CA HIS A 282 -24.02 -21.26 19.64
C HIS A 282 -24.19 -22.01 20.94
N ARG A 283 -23.51 -21.58 22.00
CA ARG A 283 -23.34 -22.30 23.25
C ARG A 283 -22.75 -23.69 22.95
N ASP A 284 -23.38 -24.77 23.34
CA ASP A 284 -22.87 -26.14 23.12
C ASP A 284 -23.60 -26.88 21.98
N ARG A 285 -24.35 -26.15 21.13
CA ARG A 285 -25.11 -26.72 20.01
C ARG A 285 -24.51 -26.33 18.68
N LEU A 286 -24.53 -27.27 17.73
CA LEU A 286 -24.06 -27.10 16.36
C LEU A 286 -25.25 -27.09 15.39
N PHE A 287 -25.19 -26.18 14.42
CA PHE A 287 -26.18 -26.02 13.37
C PHE A 287 -25.47 -25.97 12.03
N ARG A 288 -25.96 -26.66 11.03
CA ARG A 288 -25.34 -26.77 9.72
C ARG A 288 -26.33 -26.43 8.62
N ARG A 289 -25.90 -25.68 7.60
CA ARG A 289 -26.65 -25.42 6.38
C ARG A 289 -25.75 -25.34 5.17
N GLU A 290 -26.14 -26.06 4.11
CA GLU A 290 -25.51 -25.92 2.80
C GLU A 290 -26.14 -24.74 2.04
N PHE A 291 -25.31 -24.03 1.26
CA PHE A 291 -25.76 -22.91 0.46
C PHE A 291 -24.88 -22.73 -0.78
N VAL A 292 -25.43 -22.06 -1.78
CA VAL A 292 -24.74 -21.77 -3.05
C VAL A 292 -24.52 -20.28 -3.18
N VAL A 293 -23.32 -19.89 -3.53
CA VAL A 293 -22.97 -18.51 -3.90
C VAL A 293 -23.02 -18.39 -5.41
N SER A 294 -23.94 -17.56 -5.92
CA SER A 294 -24.01 -17.21 -7.33
C SER A 294 -23.35 -15.86 -7.56
N ALA A 295 -22.52 -15.75 -8.60
CA ALA A 295 -21.80 -14.52 -8.92
C ALA A 295 -22.76 -13.33 -9.08
N GLY A 296 -22.43 -12.21 -8.43
CA GLY A 296 -23.22 -10.97 -8.49
C GLY A 296 -24.52 -10.98 -7.68
N ARG A 297 -24.84 -12.06 -6.96
CA ARG A 297 -26.06 -12.15 -6.15
C ARG A 297 -25.72 -12.28 -4.68
N ASP A 298 -25.85 -11.18 -3.95
CA ASP A 298 -25.67 -11.17 -2.50
C ASP A 298 -26.71 -12.11 -1.85
N VAL A 299 -26.27 -12.90 -0.89
CA VAL A 299 -27.08 -13.92 -0.22
C VAL A 299 -27.02 -13.78 1.29
N THR A 300 -28.20 -13.91 1.93
CA THR A 300 -28.28 -14.06 3.38
C THR A 300 -28.60 -15.51 3.71
N VAL A 301 -27.67 -16.19 4.33
CA VAL A 301 -27.83 -17.57 4.79
C VAL A 301 -28.37 -17.55 6.21
N ARG A 302 -29.62 -17.93 6.36
CA ARG A 302 -30.31 -18.01 7.65
C ARG A 302 -30.33 -19.44 8.13
N ILE A 303 -29.87 -19.70 9.33
CA ILE A 303 -29.94 -21.01 10.01
C ILE A 303 -30.96 -20.90 11.13
N GLN A 304 -31.87 -21.82 11.23
CA GLN A 304 -32.87 -21.93 12.31
C GLN A 304 -32.46 -23.02 13.28
N THR A 305 -32.57 -22.73 14.59
CA THR A 305 -32.11 -23.67 15.62
C THR A 305 -32.96 -24.94 15.70
N ASP A 306 -34.20 -24.91 15.21
CA ASP A 306 -35.13 -26.03 15.29
C ASP A 306 -34.98 -27.00 14.10
N GLU A 307 -34.49 -26.51 12.94
CA GLU A 307 -34.46 -27.27 11.69
C GLU A 307 -33.06 -27.78 11.30
N HIS A 308 -32.01 -27.19 11.86
CA HIS A 308 -30.63 -27.37 11.36
C HIS A 308 -29.66 -27.86 12.44
N GLU A 309 -30.17 -28.36 13.59
CA GLU A 309 -29.32 -28.90 14.64
C GLU A 309 -28.66 -30.21 14.18
N VAL A 310 -27.38 -30.36 14.46
CA VAL A 310 -26.62 -31.58 14.18
C VAL A 310 -26.18 -32.16 15.50
N ASP A 311 -26.49 -33.46 15.71
CA ASP A 311 -26.02 -34.21 16.85
C ASP A 311 -24.50 -34.22 16.90
N SER A 312 -23.91 -33.80 18.02
CA SER A 312 -22.46 -33.68 18.22
C SER A 312 -21.71 -35.02 18.07
N GLU A 313 -22.41 -36.14 17.99
CA GLU A 313 -21.86 -37.47 17.85
C GLU A 313 -21.46 -37.82 16.40
N ASN A 314 -22.05 -37.14 15.39
CA ASN A 314 -21.78 -37.37 13.95
C ASN A 314 -20.76 -36.34 13.34
N ALA A 315 -20.13 -35.53 14.14
CA ALA A 315 -19.20 -34.46 13.70
C ALA A 315 -17.70 -34.85 13.84
N ARG A 316 -17.39 -36.17 13.91
CA ARG A 316 -16.00 -36.66 13.95
C ARG A 316 -15.55 -37.25 12.62
#